data_2e57dd53be30e58a0326845c0beceb8a
#
_entry.id   2e57dd53be30e58a0326845c0beceb8a
#
_cell.length_a   1.000
_cell.length_b   1.000
_cell.length_c   1.000
_cell.angle_alpha   90.00
_cell.angle_beta   90.00
_cell.angle_gamma   90.00
#
_symmetry.space_group_name_H-M   'P 1'
#
loop_
_entity.id
_entity.type
_entity.pdbx_description
1 polymer ?
#
loop_
_entity_poly.entity_id
_entity_poly.type
_entity_poly.pdbx_seq_one_letter_code
_entity_poly.pdbx_strand_id
1 'polypeptide(L)'
;MTKINNQGFDLGCFFVVLCAVTGKSEKIGIFRRFVSMFATIKRYDIIEGNIKSDQKKVMRLKNAMDKIELYAWRAVKLCLLTVLIELPQFALSLPKLLLKYVNGPIVYILTWMIFVGGYVAVTFILFTYLQRRHPERKIIWRPKGKEINTIIIGFIVLMSAKMIIGSFMTQQTANDAAIENMFKISVNTSFMMVFMTAIAAPVVEELVFRGFLMDYFFTDQPIFAILLSGLIFGSIHSSTNFISWLMYVVMGIILAATYNKEKNLAANISLHFLNNLLPSIVFLLSSLHQMLK
;
A
#
# COMPACT_ATOMS: atom_id res chain seq x y z
N MET A 1 -11.08 34.16 6.92
CA MET A 1 -9.63 34.31 7.20
C MET A 1 -9.25 33.26 8.20
N THR A 2 -8.78 32.11 7.77
CA THR A 2 -8.30 31.03 8.63
C THR A 2 -6.86 30.73 8.21
N LYS A 3 -5.93 31.04 9.09
CA LYS A 3 -4.50 30.79 8.94
C LYS A 3 -4.25 29.28 8.88
N ILE A 4 -3.73 28.82 7.75
CA ILE A 4 -3.17 27.46 7.61
C ILE A 4 -1.76 27.51 8.17
N ASN A 5 -1.55 26.83 9.28
CA ASN A 5 -0.25 26.69 9.95
C ASN A 5 0.57 25.67 9.18
N ASN A 6 1.58 26.15 8.43
CA ASN A 6 2.60 25.33 7.77
C ASN A 6 3.62 24.87 8.82
N GLN A 7 3.42 23.72 9.45
CA GLN A 7 4.52 23.00 10.07
C GLN A 7 5.18 22.12 9.01
N GLY A 8 6.29 22.59 8.47
CA GLY A 8 7.15 21.87 7.56
C GLY A 8 7.81 20.69 8.28
N PHE A 9 7.47 19.48 7.85
CA PHE A 9 8.22 18.29 8.18
C PHE A 9 9.50 18.31 7.35
N ASP A 10 10.67 18.22 8.02
CA ASP A 10 11.99 18.32 7.37
C ASP A 10 12.24 17.08 6.49
N LEU A 11 11.94 17.23 5.21
CA LEU A 11 12.11 16.21 4.17
C LEU A 11 13.58 15.85 3.88
N GLY A 12 14.52 16.65 4.37
CA GLY A 12 15.95 16.43 4.16
C GLY A 12 16.47 15.15 4.81
N CYS A 13 16.05 14.87 6.06
CA CYS A 13 16.49 13.68 6.78
C CYS A 13 15.91 12.38 6.20
N PHE A 14 14.68 12.41 5.71
CA PHE A 14 14.04 11.20 5.14
C PHE A 14 14.65 10.83 3.77
N PHE A 15 15.05 11.84 2.99
CA PHE A 15 15.72 11.64 1.69
C PHE A 15 17.12 11.04 1.83
N VAL A 16 17.85 11.38 2.89
CA VAL A 16 19.16 10.80 3.19
C VAL A 16 19.04 9.31 3.49
N VAL A 17 17.99 8.90 4.23
CA VAL A 17 17.71 7.49 4.53
C VAL A 17 17.33 6.70 3.26
N LEU A 18 16.51 7.29 2.38
CA LEU A 18 16.10 6.65 1.12
C LEU A 18 17.27 6.49 0.14
N CYS A 19 18.20 7.46 0.09
CA CYS A 19 19.42 7.40 -0.72
C CYS A 19 20.42 6.38 -0.19
N ALA A 20 20.53 6.21 1.13
CA ALA A 20 21.39 5.22 1.76
C ALA A 20 20.93 3.78 1.49
N VAL A 21 19.60 3.55 1.37
CA VAL A 21 19.01 2.22 1.15
C VAL A 21 19.02 1.80 -0.33
N THR A 22 18.96 2.75 -1.30
CA THR A 22 18.79 2.44 -2.72
C THR A 22 20.07 2.49 -3.58
N GLY A 23 21.18 3.00 -3.06
CA GLY A 23 22.53 2.95 -3.68
C GLY A 23 22.66 3.55 -5.09
N LYS A 24 21.68 4.32 -5.62
CA LYS A 24 21.72 4.87 -6.99
C LYS A 24 21.67 6.39 -7.04
N SER A 25 22.81 6.98 -7.38
CA SER A 25 23.00 8.43 -7.51
C SER A 25 22.24 9.09 -8.68
N GLU A 26 21.82 8.33 -9.69
CA GLU A 26 21.11 8.86 -10.87
C GLU A 26 19.71 9.43 -10.57
N LYS A 27 19.03 8.90 -9.55
CA LYS A 27 17.68 9.37 -9.16
C LYS A 27 17.69 10.75 -8.52
N ILE A 28 18.82 11.18 -7.96
CA ILE A 28 19.00 12.53 -7.41
C ILE A 28 18.96 13.59 -8.54
N GLY A 29 19.49 13.25 -9.72
CA GLY A 29 19.47 14.13 -10.88
C GLY A 29 18.05 14.40 -11.42
N ILE A 30 17.20 13.40 -11.42
CA ILE A 30 15.79 13.51 -11.88
C ILE A 30 14.99 14.34 -10.88
N PHE A 31 15.16 14.12 -9.58
CA PHE A 31 14.47 14.91 -8.54
C PHE A 31 14.95 16.36 -8.50
N ARG A 32 16.27 16.61 -8.66
CA ARG A 32 16.82 17.98 -8.77
C ARG A 32 16.28 18.72 -10.00
N ARG A 33 16.13 18.02 -11.14
CA ARG A 33 15.49 18.57 -12.34
C ARG A 33 14.00 18.80 -12.12
N PHE A 34 13.30 17.93 -11.41
CA PHE A 34 11.90 18.09 -11.05
C PHE A 34 11.70 19.30 -10.12
N VAL A 35 12.49 19.42 -9.05
CA VAL A 35 12.46 20.59 -8.14
C VAL A 35 12.90 21.89 -8.84
N SER A 36 13.92 21.85 -9.74
CA SER A 36 14.33 23.02 -10.52
C SER A 36 13.28 23.45 -11.55
N MET A 37 12.54 22.50 -12.11
CA MET A 37 11.39 22.78 -12.98
C MET A 37 10.30 23.52 -12.21
N PHE A 38 9.98 23.13 -10.98
CA PHE A 38 9.04 23.84 -10.11
C PHE A 38 9.57 25.23 -9.69
N ALA A 39 10.85 25.36 -9.40
CA ALA A 39 11.48 26.66 -9.09
C ALA A 39 11.48 27.60 -10.29
N THR A 40 11.64 27.08 -11.52
CA THR A 40 11.59 27.83 -12.77
C THR A 40 10.15 28.30 -13.06
N ILE A 41 9.16 27.45 -12.77
CA ILE A 41 7.72 27.77 -12.90
C ILE A 41 7.36 28.92 -11.92
N LYS A 42 7.87 28.90 -10.69
CA LYS A 42 7.69 29.98 -9.70
C LYS A 42 8.32 31.32 -10.11
N ARG A 43 9.33 31.30 -10.99
CA ARG A 43 9.93 32.51 -11.57
C ARG A 43 9.06 33.20 -12.65
N TYR A 44 8.10 32.47 -13.25
CA TYR A 44 7.15 33.07 -14.19
C TYR A 44 6.15 34.03 -13.51
N ASP A 45 5.93 33.94 -12.20
CA ASP A 45 5.09 34.89 -11.42
C ASP A 45 5.65 36.34 -11.40
N ILE A 46 6.93 36.54 -11.82
CA ILE A 46 7.61 37.85 -11.79
C ILE A 46 7.43 38.64 -13.09
N ILE A 47 6.89 38.03 -14.15
CA ILE A 47 6.69 38.71 -15.47
C ILE A 47 5.27 39.29 -15.60
N GLU A 48 4.51 39.33 -14.52
CA GLU A 48 3.08 39.78 -14.48
C GLU A 48 2.86 41.26 -14.77
N GLY A 49 3.87 42.08 -15.07
CA GLY A 49 3.74 43.53 -15.25
C GLY A 49 3.08 44.00 -16.56
N ASN A 50 2.91 43.14 -17.60
CA ASN A 50 2.59 43.62 -18.94
C ASN A 50 1.45 42.93 -19.73
N ILE A 51 0.64 42.05 -19.11
CA ILE A 51 -0.42 41.36 -19.86
C ILE A 51 -1.81 41.63 -19.26
N LYS A 52 -2.39 42.79 -19.54
CA LYS A 52 -3.79 43.14 -19.18
C LYS A 52 -4.87 42.37 -19.95
N SER A 53 -4.54 41.58 -20.96
CA SER A 53 -5.56 40.95 -21.84
C SER A 53 -5.91 39.49 -21.52
N ASP A 54 -5.23 38.79 -20.57
CA ASP A 54 -5.43 37.36 -20.40
C ASP A 54 -5.51 36.85 -18.94
N GLN A 55 -5.98 37.68 -18.02
CA GLN A 55 -6.14 37.31 -16.57
C GLN A 55 -6.90 35.98 -16.39
N LYS A 56 -7.89 35.70 -17.24
CA LYS A 56 -8.69 34.46 -17.16
C LYS A 56 -7.87 33.21 -17.53
N LYS A 57 -6.95 33.35 -18.49
CA LYS A 57 -6.06 32.27 -18.92
C LYS A 57 -4.95 32.03 -17.90
N VAL A 58 -4.36 33.09 -17.36
CA VAL A 58 -3.38 33.03 -16.28
C VAL A 58 -3.98 32.36 -15.04
N MET A 59 -5.20 32.74 -14.65
CA MET A 59 -5.92 32.13 -13.53
C MET A 59 -6.16 30.63 -13.76
N ARG A 60 -6.55 30.21 -14.97
CA ARG A 60 -6.74 28.77 -15.30
C ARG A 60 -5.43 28.00 -15.24
N LEU A 61 -4.33 28.58 -15.74
CA LEU A 61 -3.00 27.96 -15.67
C LEU A 61 -2.53 27.83 -14.23
N LYS A 62 -2.69 28.85 -13.41
CA LYS A 62 -2.37 28.81 -11.99
C LYS A 62 -3.16 27.71 -11.27
N ASN A 63 -4.48 27.65 -11.44
CA ASN A 63 -5.32 26.61 -10.86
C ASN A 63 -4.94 25.19 -11.34
N ALA A 64 -4.51 25.04 -12.59
CA ALA A 64 -4.02 23.77 -13.11
C ALA A 64 -2.69 23.37 -12.47
N MET A 65 -1.77 24.31 -12.29
CA MET A 65 -0.48 24.10 -11.63
C MET A 65 -0.65 23.71 -10.16
N ASP A 66 -1.52 24.43 -9.41
CA ASP A 66 -1.82 24.11 -8.01
C ASP A 66 -2.38 22.68 -7.86
N LYS A 67 -3.23 22.26 -8.81
CA LYS A 67 -3.73 20.87 -8.85
C LYS A 67 -2.62 19.87 -9.13
N ILE A 68 -1.73 20.13 -10.08
CA ILE A 68 -0.60 19.24 -10.40
C ILE A 68 0.32 19.10 -9.18
N GLU A 69 0.65 20.20 -8.51
CA GLU A 69 1.46 20.20 -7.29
C GLU A 69 0.78 19.34 -6.19
N LEU A 70 -0.52 19.56 -5.96
CA LEU A 70 -1.29 18.79 -5.00
C LEU A 70 -1.26 17.30 -5.29
N TYR A 71 -1.48 16.88 -6.55
CA TYR A 71 -1.46 15.46 -6.92
C TYR A 71 -0.05 14.86 -6.85
N ALA A 72 0.98 15.61 -7.19
CA ALA A 72 2.37 15.20 -7.04
C ALA A 72 2.71 14.92 -5.56
N TRP A 73 2.32 15.80 -4.64
CA TRP A 73 2.48 15.59 -3.21
C TRP A 73 1.68 14.41 -2.66
N ARG A 74 0.47 14.20 -3.17
CA ARG A 74 -0.36 13.03 -2.81
C ARG A 74 0.30 11.73 -3.27
N ALA A 75 0.87 11.71 -4.49
CA ALA A 75 1.60 10.56 -5.01
C ALA A 75 2.87 10.26 -4.19
N VAL A 76 3.66 11.28 -3.83
CA VAL A 76 4.82 11.12 -2.95
C VAL A 76 4.41 10.53 -1.60
N LYS A 77 3.36 11.06 -0.97
CA LYS A 77 2.85 10.53 0.30
C LYS A 77 2.41 9.07 0.17
N LEU A 78 1.73 8.72 -0.92
CA LEU A 78 1.30 7.35 -1.15
C LEU A 78 2.51 6.41 -1.27
N CYS A 79 3.54 6.78 -2.03
CA CYS A 79 4.79 6.02 -2.13
C CYS A 79 5.44 5.83 -0.75
N LEU A 80 5.48 6.88 0.08
CA LEU A 80 6.03 6.79 1.43
C LEU A 80 5.20 5.85 2.33
N LEU A 81 3.86 5.90 2.24
CA LEU A 81 2.99 4.99 2.98
C LEU A 81 3.16 3.54 2.52
N THR A 82 3.32 3.30 1.21
CA THR A 82 3.59 1.97 0.66
C THR A 82 4.94 1.43 1.17
N VAL A 83 5.99 2.25 1.21
CA VAL A 83 7.28 1.85 1.79
C VAL A 83 7.14 1.57 3.30
N LEU A 84 6.37 2.37 4.02
CA LEU A 84 6.18 2.21 5.47
C LEU A 84 5.55 0.86 5.84
N ILE A 85 4.58 0.38 5.06
CA ILE A 85 3.91 -0.91 5.34
C ILE A 85 4.81 -2.11 5.09
N GLU A 86 5.88 -1.96 4.30
CA GLU A 86 6.87 -3.01 4.02
C GLU A 86 7.95 -3.12 5.12
N LEU A 87 8.12 -2.11 5.98
CA LEU A 87 9.22 -2.10 6.95
C LEU A 87 9.17 -3.26 7.97
N PRO A 88 8.00 -3.65 8.54
CA PRO A 88 7.97 -4.70 9.56
C PRO A 88 8.45 -6.06 9.06
N GLN A 89 8.28 -6.39 7.77
CA GLN A 89 8.70 -7.68 7.21
C GLN A 89 10.22 -7.89 7.23
N PHE A 90 11.02 -6.81 7.29
CA PHE A 90 12.48 -6.94 7.43
C PHE A 90 12.90 -7.64 8.73
N ALA A 91 12.02 -7.68 9.75
CA ALA A 91 12.27 -8.48 10.95
C ALA A 91 12.44 -9.98 10.66
N LEU A 92 11.86 -10.51 9.57
CA LEU A 92 12.04 -11.90 9.15
C LEU A 92 13.50 -12.26 8.84
N SER A 93 14.36 -11.27 8.56
CA SER A 93 15.79 -11.49 8.34
C SER A 93 16.62 -11.55 9.64
N LEU A 94 16.07 -11.11 10.78
CA LEU A 94 16.80 -11.06 12.06
C LEU A 94 17.35 -12.41 12.51
N PRO A 95 16.65 -13.56 12.40
CA PRO A 95 17.22 -14.84 12.79
C PRO A 95 18.50 -15.17 12.04
N LYS A 96 18.55 -14.90 10.73
CA LYS A 96 19.76 -15.12 9.92
C LYS A 96 20.95 -14.29 10.39
N LEU A 97 20.70 -13.08 10.90
CA LEU A 97 21.74 -12.17 11.37
C LEU A 97 22.21 -12.48 12.80
N LEU A 98 21.27 -12.82 13.70
CA LEU A 98 21.53 -12.83 15.14
C LEU A 98 21.82 -14.23 15.71
N LEU A 99 21.39 -15.34 15.08
CA LEU A 99 21.58 -16.69 15.58
C LEU A 99 23.06 -17.09 15.78
N LYS A 100 23.98 -16.36 15.14
CA LYS A 100 25.42 -16.56 15.33
C LYS A 100 25.93 -16.02 16.68
N TYR A 101 25.22 -15.09 17.29
CA TYR A 101 25.69 -14.30 18.43
C TYR A 101 24.79 -14.44 19.66
N VAL A 102 23.52 -14.83 19.48
CA VAL A 102 22.51 -14.84 20.53
C VAL A 102 21.78 -16.18 20.55
N ASN A 103 21.34 -16.61 21.74
CA ASN A 103 20.57 -17.82 21.95
C ASN A 103 19.29 -17.83 21.08
N GLY A 104 19.02 -18.96 20.40
CA GLY A 104 17.93 -19.12 19.46
C GLY A 104 16.55 -18.71 19.99
N PRO A 105 16.07 -19.19 21.15
CA PRO A 105 14.80 -18.76 21.73
C PRO A 105 14.69 -17.25 21.90
N ILE A 106 15.74 -16.57 22.35
CA ILE A 106 15.75 -15.11 22.52
C ILE A 106 15.63 -14.43 21.17
N VAL A 107 16.37 -14.88 20.16
CA VAL A 107 16.29 -14.32 18.80
C VAL A 107 14.88 -14.43 18.24
N TYR A 108 14.22 -15.57 18.39
CA TYR A 108 12.85 -15.73 17.88
C TYR A 108 11.84 -14.88 18.64
N ILE A 109 11.95 -14.74 19.95
CA ILE A 109 11.10 -13.83 20.75
C ILE A 109 11.28 -12.38 20.29
N LEU A 110 12.51 -11.92 20.15
CA LEU A 110 12.81 -10.58 19.66
C LEU A 110 12.27 -10.35 18.24
N THR A 111 12.45 -11.35 17.37
CA THR A 111 11.92 -11.29 15.99
C THR A 111 10.40 -11.12 15.99
N TRP A 112 9.66 -11.93 16.77
CA TRP A 112 8.21 -11.80 16.90
C TRP A 112 7.79 -10.46 17.48
N MET A 113 8.47 -9.96 18.53
CA MET A 113 8.15 -8.65 19.11
C MET A 113 8.35 -7.52 18.12
N ILE A 114 9.46 -7.49 17.37
CA ILE A 114 9.75 -6.47 16.38
C ILE A 114 8.78 -6.58 15.19
N PHE A 115 8.48 -7.78 14.75
CA PHE A 115 7.61 -8.06 13.62
C PHE A 115 6.15 -7.65 13.91
N VAL A 116 5.55 -8.21 14.95
CA VAL A 116 4.16 -7.90 15.33
C VAL A 116 4.05 -6.46 15.84
N GLY A 117 4.97 -6.04 16.71
CA GLY A 117 5.02 -4.66 17.20
C GLY A 117 5.17 -3.64 16.08
N GLY A 118 5.97 -3.94 15.07
CA GLY A 118 6.12 -3.13 13.86
C GLY A 118 4.81 -2.98 13.09
N TYR A 119 4.09 -4.08 12.82
CA TYR A 119 2.78 -4.00 12.14
C TYR A 119 1.73 -3.28 12.98
N VAL A 120 1.70 -3.51 14.31
CA VAL A 120 0.80 -2.77 15.22
C VAL A 120 1.11 -1.29 15.19
N ALA A 121 2.38 -0.91 15.27
CA ALA A 121 2.81 0.50 15.22
C ALA A 121 2.45 1.15 13.88
N VAL A 122 2.73 0.50 12.76
CA VAL A 122 2.38 1.00 11.42
C VAL A 122 0.87 1.14 11.28
N THR A 123 0.09 0.13 11.68
CA THR A 123 -1.38 0.17 11.66
C THR A 123 -1.90 1.35 12.50
N PHE A 124 -1.36 1.54 13.70
CA PHE A 124 -1.75 2.64 14.60
C PHE A 124 -1.43 4.01 13.98
N ILE A 125 -0.25 4.17 13.38
CA ILE A 125 0.16 5.41 12.70
C ILE A 125 -0.79 5.71 11.53
N LEU A 126 -1.02 4.73 10.65
CA LEU A 126 -1.89 4.88 9.48
C LEU A 126 -3.33 5.20 9.90
N PHE A 127 -3.88 4.44 10.85
CA PHE A 127 -5.24 4.65 11.35
C PHE A 127 -5.40 6.02 11.99
N THR A 128 -4.48 6.42 12.87
CA THR A 128 -4.52 7.71 13.55
C THR A 128 -4.42 8.87 12.56
N TYR A 129 -3.53 8.75 11.56
CA TYR A 129 -3.40 9.74 10.51
C TYR A 129 -4.68 9.85 9.66
N LEU A 130 -5.27 8.72 9.28
CA LEU A 130 -6.52 8.69 8.51
C LEU A 130 -7.70 9.26 9.32
N GLN A 131 -7.81 8.91 10.60
CA GLN A 131 -8.87 9.41 11.49
C GLN A 131 -8.75 10.92 11.75
N ARG A 132 -7.52 11.44 11.89
CA ARG A 132 -7.29 12.89 12.01
C ARG A 132 -7.67 13.66 10.75
N ARG A 133 -7.55 13.03 9.59
CA ARG A 133 -7.94 13.61 8.31
C ARG A 133 -9.46 13.64 8.12
N HIS A 134 -10.16 12.69 8.70
CA HIS A 134 -11.61 12.52 8.61
C HIS A 134 -12.23 12.30 9.99
N PRO A 135 -12.19 13.30 10.88
CA PRO A 135 -12.69 13.16 12.26
C PRO A 135 -14.20 12.87 12.30
N GLU A 136 -14.93 13.26 11.27
CA GLU A 136 -16.38 13.07 11.13
C GLU A 136 -16.76 11.64 10.69
N ARG A 137 -15.80 10.83 10.20
CA ARG A 137 -16.07 9.49 9.66
C ARG A 137 -15.77 8.39 10.65
N LYS A 138 -16.64 7.41 10.75
CA LYS A 138 -16.29 6.09 11.26
C LYS A 138 -15.56 5.33 10.15
N ILE A 139 -14.24 5.24 10.25
CA ILE A 139 -13.40 4.63 9.21
C ILE A 139 -13.47 3.11 9.30
N ILE A 140 -13.49 2.58 10.53
CA ILE A 140 -13.59 1.15 10.83
C ILE A 140 -14.70 0.94 11.84
N TRP A 141 -15.66 0.07 11.50
CA TRP A 141 -16.67 -0.42 12.45
C TRP A 141 -17.02 -1.86 12.13
N ARG A 142 -17.54 -2.59 13.11
CA ARG A 142 -17.91 -3.98 12.96
C ARG A 142 -18.92 -4.15 11.81
N PRO A 143 -18.64 -5.02 10.82
CA PRO A 143 -19.59 -5.31 9.75
C PRO A 143 -20.91 -5.89 10.29
N LYS A 144 -22.02 -5.48 9.69
CA LYS A 144 -23.38 -5.93 10.05
C LYS A 144 -24.02 -6.54 8.81
N GLY A 145 -25.14 -7.21 8.98
CA GLY A 145 -25.90 -7.95 7.99
C GLY A 145 -25.66 -7.61 6.51
N LYS A 146 -25.93 -6.36 6.10
CA LYS A 146 -25.75 -5.94 4.70
C LYS A 146 -24.29 -5.99 4.24
N GLU A 147 -23.36 -5.54 5.09
CA GLU A 147 -21.93 -5.59 4.79
C GLU A 147 -21.41 -7.03 4.76
N ILE A 148 -21.94 -7.91 5.62
CA ILE A 148 -21.61 -9.35 5.64
C ILE A 148 -22.01 -9.98 4.31
N ASN A 149 -23.23 -9.69 3.80
CA ASN A 149 -23.65 -10.17 2.49
C ASN A 149 -22.72 -9.67 1.38
N THR A 150 -22.29 -8.41 1.45
CA THR A 150 -21.33 -7.86 0.46
C THR A 150 -19.97 -8.54 0.55
N ILE A 151 -19.48 -8.87 1.75
CA ILE A 151 -18.25 -9.65 1.94
C ILE A 151 -18.38 -11.03 1.28
N ILE A 152 -19.48 -11.76 1.53
CA ILE A 152 -19.71 -13.09 0.95
C ILE A 152 -19.79 -13.01 -0.58
N ILE A 153 -20.58 -12.10 -1.12
CA ILE A 153 -20.70 -11.91 -2.58
C ILE A 153 -19.34 -11.51 -3.17
N GLY A 154 -18.64 -10.55 -2.54
CA GLY A 154 -17.33 -10.10 -2.95
C GLY A 154 -16.31 -11.26 -2.97
N PHE A 155 -16.35 -12.14 -1.97
CA PHE A 155 -15.49 -13.31 -1.91
C PHE A 155 -15.79 -14.31 -3.03
N ILE A 156 -17.07 -14.60 -3.31
CA ILE A 156 -17.47 -15.47 -4.41
C ILE A 156 -17.01 -14.89 -5.75
N VAL A 157 -17.26 -13.60 -5.98
CA VAL A 157 -16.82 -12.91 -7.22
C VAL A 157 -15.30 -12.95 -7.35
N LEU A 158 -14.57 -12.70 -6.26
CA LEU A 158 -13.11 -12.73 -6.25
C LEU A 158 -12.57 -14.12 -6.57
N MET A 159 -13.11 -15.16 -5.94
CA MET A 159 -12.69 -16.54 -6.19
C MET A 159 -13.03 -16.97 -7.64
N SER A 160 -14.20 -16.62 -8.14
CA SER A 160 -14.57 -16.89 -9.53
C SER A 160 -13.62 -16.19 -10.52
N ALA A 161 -13.31 -14.93 -10.29
CA ALA A 161 -12.35 -14.18 -11.11
C ALA A 161 -10.95 -14.83 -11.09
N LYS A 162 -10.47 -15.22 -9.89
CA LYS A 162 -9.18 -15.93 -9.74
C LYS A 162 -9.18 -17.28 -10.45
N MET A 163 -10.25 -18.05 -10.40
CA MET A 163 -10.37 -19.32 -11.11
C MET A 163 -10.33 -19.10 -12.63
N ILE A 164 -11.09 -18.13 -13.14
CA ILE A 164 -11.12 -17.82 -14.59
C ILE A 164 -9.73 -17.34 -15.06
N ILE A 165 -9.13 -16.36 -14.39
CA ILE A 165 -7.83 -15.83 -14.78
C ILE A 165 -6.74 -16.90 -14.59
N GLY A 166 -6.82 -17.65 -13.48
CA GLY A 166 -5.90 -18.75 -13.17
C GLY A 166 -5.88 -19.86 -14.21
N SER A 167 -7.01 -20.12 -14.89
CA SER A 167 -7.06 -21.12 -15.97
C SER A 167 -6.20 -20.75 -17.20
N PHE A 168 -5.84 -19.48 -17.35
CA PHE A 168 -4.93 -18.98 -18.38
C PHE A 168 -3.47 -18.87 -17.89
N MET A 169 -3.20 -19.17 -16.62
CA MET A 169 -1.85 -19.11 -16.08
C MET A 169 -1.06 -20.39 -16.39
N THR A 170 0.12 -20.24 -16.95
CA THR A 170 1.05 -21.35 -17.23
C THR A 170 2.08 -21.55 -16.13
N GLN A 171 2.18 -20.61 -15.21
CA GLN A 171 3.13 -20.63 -14.08
C GLN A 171 2.62 -19.82 -12.91
N GLN A 172 3.12 -20.10 -11.72
CA GLN A 172 2.83 -19.35 -10.49
C GLN A 172 3.24 -17.87 -10.63
N THR A 173 2.55 -16.96 -9.91
CA THR A 173 2.96 -15.56 -9.85
C THR A 173 4.32 -15.44 -9.13
N ALA A 174 5.13 -14.45 -9.50
CA ALA A 174 6.40 -14.20 -8.82
C ALA A 174 6.21 -13.85 -7.33
N ASN A 175 5.10 -13.17 -7.00
CA ASN A 175 4.73 -12.85 -5.63
C ASN A 175 4.42 -14.12 -4.82
N ASP A 176 3.57 -15.01 -5.34
CA ASP A 176 3.21 -16.25 -4.64
C ASP A 176 4.42 -17.17 -4.47
N ALA A 177 5.30 -17.25 -5.49
CA ALA A 177 6.54 -18.00 -5.40
C ALA A 177 7.49 -17.45 -4.32
N ALA A 178 7.60 -16.13 -4.21
CA ALA A 178 8.39 -15.48 -3.16
C ALA A 178 7.83 -15.78 -1.77
N ILE A 179 6.51 -15.67 -1.59
CA ILE A 179 5.80 -15.99 -0.35
C ILE A 179 6.01 -17.46 0.00
N GLU A 180 5.78 -18.39 -0.92
CA GLU A 180 5.96 -19.83 -0.71
C GLU A 180 7.40 -20.17 -0.27
N ASN A 181 8.41 -19.54 -0.88
CA ASN A 181 9.80 -19.74 -0.49
C ASN A 181 10.07 -19.27 0.96
N MET A 182 9.43 -18.19 1.41
CA MET A 182 9.53 -17.76 2.80
C MET A 182 8.91 -18.75 3.78
N PHE A 183 7.79 -19.40 3.42
CA PHE A 183 7.20 -20.47 4.23
C PHE A 183 8.15 -21.67 4.43
N LYS A 184 9.04 -21.95 3.49
CA LYS A 184 9.97 -23.08 3.52
C LYS A 184 11.23 -22.87 4.38
N ILE A 185 11.46 -21.66 4.93
CA ILE A 185 12.68 -21.33 5.67
C ILE A 185 12.74 -22.04 7.03
N SER A 186 11.66 -21.99 7.82
CA SER A 186 11.53 -22.66 9.12
C SER A 186 10.09 -22.66 9.58
N VAL A 187 9.76 -23.58 10.51
CA VAL A 187 8.42 -23.63 11.14
C VAL A 187 8.04 -22.26 11.74
N ASN A 188 8.97 -21.62 12.43
CA ASN A 188 8.73 -20.31 13.05
C ASN A 188 8.43 -19.24 11.99
N THR A 189 9.19 -19.19 10.89
CA THR A 189 8.95 -18.29 9.78
C THR A 189 7.61 -18.57 9.11
N SER A 190 7.21 -19.84 8.97
CA SER A 190 5.91 -20.22 8.40
C SER A 190 4.74 -19.62 9.21
N PHE A 191 4.77 -19.66 10.53
CA PHE A 191 3.74 -19.02 11.36
C PHE A 191 3.76 -17.48 11.24
N MET A 192 4.95 -16.88 11.18
CA MET A 192 5.07 -15.44 10.92
C MET A 192 4.50 -15.05 9.55
N MET A 193 4.72 -15.88 8.54
CA MET A 193 4.17 -15.67 7.19
C MET A 193 2.65 -15.77 7.17
N VAL A 194 2.03 -16.73 7.90
CA VAL A 194 0.55 -16.76 8.04
C VAL A 194 0.03 -15.47 8.65
N PHE A 195 0.64 -15.01 9.74
CA PHE A 195 0.25 -13.74 10.37
C PHE A 195 0.38 -12.57 9.40
N MET A 196 1.50 -12.49 8.67
CA MET A 196 1.76 -11.42 7.72
C MET A 196 0.75 -11.45 6.57
N THR A 197 0.66 -12.57 5.85
CA THR A 197 -0.10 -12.64 4.60
C THR A 197 -1.61 -12.63 4.82
N ALA A 198 -2.11 -13.32 5.87
CA ALA A 198 -3.54 -13.38 6.13
C ALA A 198 -4.07 -12.19 6.94
N ILE A 199 -3.28 -11.65 7.88
CA ILE A 199 -3.79 -10.64 8.84
C ILE A 199 -3.16 -9.28 8.62
N ALA A 200 -1.83 -9.17 8.75
CA ALA A 200 -1.17 -7.87 8.82
C ALA A 200 -1.20 -7.13 7.47
N ALA A 201 -0.83 -7.79 6.38
CA ALA A 201 -0.85 -7.19 5.04
C ALA A 201 -2.25 -6.71 4.65
N PRO A 202 -3.34 -7.51 4.73
CA PRO A 202 -4.68 -7.01 4.47
C PRO A 202 -5.04 -5.75 5.27
N VAL A 203 -4.66 -5.65 6.54
CA VAL A 203 -4.96 -4.47 7.35
C VAL A 203 -4.25 -3.23 6.84
N VAL A 204 -2.92 -3.31 6.69
CA VAL A 204 -2.12 -2.12 6.31
C VAL A 204 -2.34 -1.73 4.84
N GLU A 205 -2.55 -2.70 3.96
CA GLU A 205 -2.83 -2.45 2.54
C GLU A 205 -4.20 -1.79 2.36
N GLU A 206 -5.25 -2.25 3.04
CA GLU A 206 -6.57 -1.61 2.95
C GLU A 206 -6.55 -0.18 3.50
N LEU A 207 -5.81 0.08 4.58
CA LEU A 207 -5.60 1.45 5.06
C LEU A 207 -4.94 2.33 3.99
N VAL A 208 -3.92 1.83 3.30
CA VAL A 208 -3.21 2.60 2.27
C VAL A 208 -4.04 2.74 0.99
N PHE A 209 -4.53 1.63 0.42
CA PHE A 209 -5.16 1.66 -0.90
C PHE A 209 -6.61 2.14 -0.86
N ARG A 210 -7.37 1.86 0.19
CA ARG A 210 -8.79 2.27 0.29
C ARG A 210 -8.94 3.48 1.19
N GLY A 211 -8.17 3.54 2.29
CA GLY A 211 -8.19 4.69 3.19
C GLY A 211 -7.55 5.94 2.60
N PHE A 212 -6.34 5.82 2.03
CA PHE A 212 -5.59 6.98 1.54
C PHE A 212 -5.69 7.18 0.03
N LEU A 213 -5.40 6.16 -0.79
CA LEU A 213 -5.34 6.32 -2.25
C LEU A 213 -6.69 6.78 -2.81
N MET A 214 -7.79 6.07 -2.50
CA MET A 214 -9.12 6.43 -3.01
C MET A 214 -9.62 7.77 -2.46
N ASP A 215 -9.11 8.21 -1.30
CA ASP A 215 -9.42 9.50 -0.70
C ASP A 215 -8.55 10.64 -1.27
N TYR A 216 -7.37 10.33 -1.82
CA TYR A 216 -6.47 11.31 -2.42
C TYR A 216 -6.81 11.62 -3.87
N PHE A 217 -7.31 10.62 -4.62
CA PHE A 217 -7.49 10.72 -6.05
C PHE A 217 -8.94 10.39 -6.44
N PHE A 218 -9.50 11.21 -7.30
CA PHE A 218 -10.83 11.01 -7.90
C PHE A 218 -11.97 10.85 -6.89
N THR A 219 -11.96 11.63 -5.80
CA THR A 219 -13.00 11.59 -4.74
C THR A 219 -14.43 11.73 -5.30
N ASP A 220 -14.59 12.55 -6.34
CA ASP A 220 -15.88 12.81 -6.99
C ASP A 220 -16.16 11.89 -8.19
N GLN A 221 -15.22 10.99 -8.51
CA GLN A 221 -15.30 10.09 -9.67
C GLN A 221 -14.97 8.64 -9.22
N PRO A 222 -15.92 7.96 -8.57
CA PRO A 222 -15.66 6.68 -7.90
C PRO A 222 -15.17 5.58 -8.85
N ILE A 223 -15.59 5.57 -10.11
CA ILE A 223 -15.12 4.57 -11.09
C ILE A 223 -13.62 4.73 -11.34
N PHE A 224 -13.14 5.97 -11.52
CA PHE A 224 -11.70 6.22 -11.72
C PHE A 224 -10.90 5.91 -10.47
N ALA A 225 -11.42 6.19 -9.26
CA ALA A 225 -10.78 5.83 -8.01
C ALA A 225 -10.65 4.30 -7.86
N ILE A 226 -11.68 3.53 -8.22
CA ILE A 226 -11.69 2.07 -8.21
C ILE A 226 -10.65 1.52 -9.18
N LEU A 227 -10.67 1.99 -10.44
CA LEU A 227 -9.73 1.53 -11.48
C LEU A 227 -8.29 1.86 -11.10
N LEU A 228 -8.02 3.10 -10.66
CA LEU A 228 -6.68 3.50 -10.23
C LEU A 228 -6.19 2.67 -9.05
N SER A 229 -7.04 2.44 -8.04
CA SER A 229 -6.70 1.61 -6.88
C SER A 229 -6.35 0.18 -7.30
N GLY A 230 -7.12 -0.41 -8.22
CA GLY A 230 -6.83 -1.74 -8.75
C GLY A 230 -5.53 -1.80 -9.56
N LEU A 231 -5.31 -0.84 -10.44
CA LEU A 231 -4.09 -0.76 -11.27
C LEU A 231 -2.82 -0.62 -10.39
N ILE A 232 -2.83 0.30 -9.42
CA ILE A 232 -1.69 0.49 -8.52
C ILE A 232 -1.49 -0.75 -7.66
N PHE A 233 -2.56 -1.32 -7.08
CA PHE A 233 -2.51 -2.55 -6.29
C PHE A 233 -1.87 -3.70 -7.07
N GLY A 234 -2.30 -3.95 -8.31
CA GLY A 234 -1.71 -4.97 -9.16
C GLY A 234 -0.25 -4.69 -9.54
N SER A 235 0.12 -3.42 -9.69
CA SER A 235 1.46 -3.02 -10.12
C SER A 235 2.52 -3.08 -9.02
N ILE A 236 2.14 -3.06 -7.75
CA ILE A 236 3.09 -3.25 -6.63
C ILE A 236 3.34 -4.73 -6.33
N HIS A 237 2.46 -5.63 -6.77
CA HIS A 237 2.65 -7.07 -6.63
C HIS A 237 3.57 -7.60 -7.73
N SER A 238 4.58 -8.39 -7.33
CA SER A 238 5.51 -9.00 -8.29
C SER A 238 4.80 -9.98 -9.21
N SER A 239 4.79 -9.68 -10.49
CA SER A 239 4.10 -10.45 -11.50
C SER A 239 5.08 -11.11 -12.48
N THR A 240 4.79 -12.34 -12.87
CA THR A 240 5.62 -13.11 -13.82
C THR A 240 5.33 -12.71 -15.27
N ASN A 241 4.06 -12.38 -15.55
CA ASN A 241 3.56 -12.02 -16.88
C ASN A 241 2.29 -11.17 -16.75
N PHE A 242 1.72 -10.79 -17.91
CA PHE A 242 0.50 -9.96 -17.97
C PHE A 242 -0.70 -10.62 -17.26
N ILE A 243 -0.89 -11.94 -17.38
CA ILE A 243 -2.02 -12.65 -16.77
C ILE A 243 -1.91 -12.63 -15.24
N SER A 244 -0.70 -12.85 -14.71
CA SER A 244 -0.46 -12.75 -13.25
C SER A 244 -0.64 -11.33 -12.74
N TRP A 245 -0.23 -10.32 -13.49
CA TRP A 245 -0.50 -8.92 -13.17
C TRP A 245 -2.00 -8.61 -13.18
N LEU A 246 -2.71 -9.07 -14.20
CA LEU A 246 -4.16 -8.88 -14.33
C LEU A 246 -4.92 -9.50 -13.16
N MET A 247 -4.46 -10.63 -12.62
CA MET A 247 -5.06 -11.25 -11.43
C MET A 247 -5.05 -10.31 -10.23
N TYR A 248 -3.92 -9.66 -9.94
CA TYR A 248 -3.83 -8.69 -8.84
C TYR A 248 -4.59 -7.39 -9.12
N VAL A 249 -4.61 -6.92 -10.37
CA VAL A 249 -5.42 -5.76 -10.78
C VAL A 249 -6.90 -6.02 -10.54
N VAL A 250 -7.42 -7.16 -10.98
CA VAL A 250 -8.83 -7.54 -10.80
C VAL A 250 -9.17 -7.70 -9.32
N MET A 251 -8.31 -8.35 -8.54
CA MET A 251 -8.44 -8.41 -7.09
C MET A 251 -8.53 -7.00 -6.49
N GLY A 252 -7.62 -6.11 -6.86
CA GLY A 252 -7.60 -4.73 -6.40
C GLY A 252 -8.87 -3.95 -6.77
N ILE A 253 -9.42 -4.17 -7.98
CA ILE A 253 -10.68 -3.56 -8.44
C ILE A 253 -11.86 -4.05 -7.59
N ILE A 254 -11.97 -5.36 -7.34
CA ILE A 254 -13.06 -5.95 -6.54
C ILE A 254 -13.02 -5.41 -5.12
N LEU A 255 -11.86 -5.38 -4.50
CA LEU A 255 -11.68 -4.79 -3.17
C LEU A 255 -12.04 -3.29 -3.14
N ALA A 256 -11.60 -2.51 -4.16
CA ALA A 256 -11.93 -1.09 -4.25
C ALA A 256 -13.42 -0.84 -4.48
N ALA A 257 -14.08 -1.67 -5.29
CA ALA A 257 -15.52 -1.60 -5.53
C ALA A 257 -16.31 -1.92 -4.24
N THR A 258 -15.88 -2.94 -3.49
CA THR A 258 -16.47 -3.31 -2.19
C THR A 258 -16.34 -2.15 -1.20
N TYR A 259 -15.16 -1.56 -1.07
CA TYR A 259 -14.95 -0.38 -0.21
C TYR A 259 -15.79 0.81 -0.67
N ASN A 260 -15.85 1.07 -1.97
CA ASN A 260 -16.66 2.18 -2.48
C ASN A 260 -18.14 2.04 -2.16
N LYS A 261 -18.66 0.80 -2.16
CA LYS A 261 -20.04 0.51 -1.82
C LYS A 261 -20.33 0.65 -0.33
N GLU A 262 -19.49 0.06 0.53
CA GLU A 262 -19.78 -0.04 1.97
C GLU A 262 -19.15 1.08 2.79
N LYS A 263 -18.10 1.74 2.29
CA LYS A 263 -17.32 2.79 2.99
C LYS A 263 -16.82 2.35 4.38
N ASN A 264 -16.66 1.03 4.57
CA ASN A 264 -16.23 0.39 5.81
C ASN A 264 -14.96 -0.42 5.56
N LEU A 265 -13.83 0.02 6.12
CA LEU A 265 -12.56 -0.68 5.99
C LEU A 265 -12.57 -2.08 6.62
N ALA A 266 -13.31 -2.30 7.73
CA ALA A 266 -13.38 -3.61 8.34
C ALA A 266 -14.03 -4.65 7.43
N ALA A 267 -15.08 -4.26 6.68
CA ALA A 267 -15.69 -5.14 5.69
C ALA A 267 -14.70 -5.53 4.60
N ASN A 268 -13.91 -4.54 4.14
CA ASN A 268 -12.94 -4.76 3.08
C ASN A 268 -11.72 -5.57 3.56
N ILE A 269 -11.20 -5.27 4.76
CA ILE A 269 -10.16 -6.06 5.42
C ILE A 269 -10.62 -7.52 5.60
N SER A 270 -11.89 -7.75 5.98
CA SER A 270 -12.43 -9.10 6.13
C SER A 270 -12.46 -9.86 4.79
N LEU A 271 -12.87 -9.21 3.71
CA LEU A 271 -12.85 -9.80 2.37
C LEU A 271 -11.42 -10.15 1.93
N HIS A 272 -10.48 -9.22 2.14
CA HIS A 272 -9.08 -9.41 1.80
C HIS A 272 -8.43 -10.52 2.66
N PHE A 273 -8.71 -10.54 3.96
CA PHE A 273 -8.31 -11.61 4.87
C PHE A 273 -8.77 -12.98 4.37
N LEU A 274 -10.05 -13.14 4.03
CA LEU A 274 -10.59 -14.41 3.51
C LEU A 274 -9.88 -14.85 2.23
N ASN A 275 -9.58 -13.90 1.33
CA ASN A 275 -8.84 -14.19 0.12
C ASN A 275 -7.43 -14.73 0.39
N ASN A 276 -6.73 -14.15 1.38
CA ASN A 276 -5.33 -14.50 1.67
C ASN A 276 -5.21 -15.69 2.62
N LEU A 277 -6.22 -15.94 3.45
CA LEU A 277 -6.22 -17.02 4.44
C LEU A 277 -6.09 -18.40 3.77
N LEU A 278 -6.84 -18.66 2.71
CA LEU A 278 -6.84 -19.96 2.03
C LEU A 278 -5.44 -20.32 1.49
N PRO A 279 -4.77 -19.52 0.66
CA PRO A 279 -3.43 -19.83 0.20
C PRO A 279 -2.40 -19.88 1.36
N SER A 280 -2.54 -19.05 2.39
CA SER A 280 -1.64 -19.08 3.55
C SER A 280 -1.72 -20.42 4.31
N ILE A 281 -2.92 -20.98 4.48
CA ILE A 281 -3.10 -22.32 5.09
C ILE A 281 -2.48 -23.40 4.20
N VAL A 282 -2.70 -23.34 2.89
CA VAL A 282 -2.12 -24.32 1.94
C VAL A 282 -0.60 -24.28 2.00
N PHE A 283 0.02 -23.11 1.98
CA PHE A 283 1.47 -22.96 2.08
C PHE A 283 2.01 -23.45 3.42
N LEU A 284 1.31 -23.13 4.52
CA LEU A 284 1.69 -23.62 5.86
C LEU A 284 1.70 -25.15 5.90
N LEU A 285 0.61 -25.79 5.49
CA LEU A 285 0.48 -27.25 5.52
C LEU A 285 1.52 -27.92 4.61
N SER A 286 1.75 -27.38 3.41
CA SER A 286 2.77 -27.87 2.49
C SER A 286 4.18 -27.74 3.09
N SER A 287 4.50 -26.62 3.70
CA SER A 287 5.78 -26.35 4.35
C SER A 287 6.02 -27.29 5.53
N LEU A 288 5.04 -27.45 6.42
CA LEU A 288 5.13 -28.35 7.58
C LEU A 288 5.32 -29.80 7.12
N HIS A 289 4.59 -30.25 6.10
CA HIS A 289 4.75 -31.58 5.54
C HIS A 289 6.18 -31.83 4.98
N GLN A 290 6.77 -30.82 4.32
CA GLN A 290 8.14 -30.93 3.81
C GLN A 290 9.20 -30.94 4.93
N MET A 291 8.96 -30.22 6.03
CA MET A 291 9.90 -30.14 7.16
C MET A 291 9.85 -31.36 8.10
N LEU A 292 8.78 -32.15 8.04
CA LEU A 292 8.60 -33.37 8.85
C LEU A 292 9.08 -34.65 8.14
N LYS A 293 9.43 -34.57 6.86
CA LYS A 293 10.08 -35.62 6.07
C LYS A 293 11.59 -35.56 6.16
#